data_4d5a01904587ed0c73ff0192956ed150
#
_entry.id   4d5a01904587ed0c73ff0192956ed150
#
_cell.length_a   1.000
_cell.length_b   1.000
_cell.length_c   1.000
_cell.angle_alpha   90.00
_cell.angle_beta   90.00
_cell.angle_gamma   90.00
#
_symmetry.space_group_name_H-M   'P 1'
#
loop_
_entity.id
_entity.type
_entity.pdbx_description
1 polymer ?
#
loop_
_entity_poly.entity_id
_entity_poly.type
_entity_poly.pdbx_seq_one_letter_code
_entity_poly.pdbx_strand_id
1 'polypeptide(L)'
;MIYNPNLKILMLGGGQLGQMMIGEAVALGIKPYFLDPNPDCSVSAYTSRLTVGDFSDYDTVYEFGQDKDVITVEIEHVNVEALEKLESEGVQVHPSSQR
;
A
#
# COMPACT_ATOMS: atom_id res chain seq x y z
N MET A 1 -6.10 17.99 -11.26
CA MET A 1 -6.12 16.75 -10.45
C MET A 1 -7.47 16.60 -9.78
N ILE A 2 -8.04 15.44 -9.87
CA ILE A 2 -9.34 15.18 -9.25
C ILE A 2 -9.09 14.68 -7.82
N TYR A 3 -9.61 15.42 -6.87
CA TYR A 3 -9.54 15.03 -5.47
C TYR A 3 -10.64 14.00 -5.15
N ASN A 4 -10.26 12.86 -4.60
CA ASN A 4 -11.21 11.83 -4.22
C ASN A 4 -10.99 11.45 -2.74
N PRO A 5 -11.84 11.94 -1.82
CA PRO A 5 -11.66 11.66 -0.40
C PRO A 5 -11.91 10.19 -0.03
N ASN A 6 -12.48 9.41 -0.95
CA ASN A 6 -12.71 7.99 -0.73
C ASN A 6 -11.62 7.11 -1.33
N LEU A 7 -10.57 7.71 -1.86
CA LEU A 7 -9.48 6.97 -2.47
C LEU A 7 -8.76 6.14 -1.42
N LYS A 8 -8.62 4.85 -1.69
CA LYS A 8 -7.90 3.94 -0.81
C LYS A 8 -6.56 3.60 -1.42
N ILE A 9 -5.50 3.92 -0.70
CA ILE A 9 -4.14 3.64 -1.13
C ILE A 9 -3.55 2.61 -0.19
N LEU A 10 -3.04 1.51 -0.75
CA LEU A 10 -2.29 0.53 0.02
C LEU A 10 -0.81 0.76 -0.22
N MET A 11 -0.06 0.92 0.85
CA MET A 11 1.40 1.02 0.78
C MET A 11 2.00 -0.29 1.24
N LEU A 12 2.81 -0.89 0.39
CA LEU A 12 3.53 -2.11 0.72
C LEU A 12 4.85 -1.71 1.36
N GLY A 13 4.87 -1.81 2.69
CA GLY A 13 5.97 -1.36 3.50
C GLY A 13 5.57 -0.19 4.38
N GLY A 14 5.76 -0.34 5.70
CA GLY A 14 5.42 0.69 6.68
C GLY A 14 6.64 1.37 7.27
N GLY A 15 7.70 1.55 6.46
CA GLY A 15 8.95 2.16 6.90
C GLY A 15 8.88 3.68 6.93
N GLN A 16 10.06 4.30 6.92
CA GLN A 16 10.17 5.74 7.06
C GLN A 16 9.46 6.51 5.96
N LEU A 17 9.53 6.02 4.71
CA LEU A 17 8.83 6.68 3.61
C LEU A 17 7.32 6.62 3.79
N GLY A 18 6.81 5.47 4.24
CA GLY A 18 5.39 5.36 4.55
C GLY A 18 4.96 6.34 5.63
N GLN A 19 5.79 6.50 6.65
CA GLN A 19 5.53 7.46 7.72
C GLN A 19 5.44 8.89 7.18
N MET A 20 6.35 9.25 6.29
CA MET A 20 6.34 10.59 5.69
C MET A 20 5.09 10.84 4.86
N MET A 21 4.60 9.81 4.20
CA MET A 21 3.41 9.92 3.34
C MET A 21 2.11 10.07 4.14
N ILE A 22 2.10 9.67 5.42
CA ILE A 22 0.90 9.83 6.25
C ILE A 22 0.49 11.29 6.34
N GLY A 23 1.45 12.19 6.58
CA GLY A 23 1.15 13.62 6.70
C GLY A 23 0.52 14.19 5.46
N GLU A 24 1.04 13.83 4.28
CA GLU A 24 0.48 14.30 3.02
C GLU A 24 -0.90 13.71 2.76
N ALA A 25 -1.07 12.42 3.05
CA ALA A 25 -2.36 11.76 2.87
C ALA A 25 -3.43 12.40 3.76
N VAL A 26 -3.10 12.67 5.01
CA VAL A 26 -4.03 13.31 5.93
C VAL A 26 -4.43 14.70 5.42
N ALA A 27 -3.45 15.47 4.93
CA ALA A 27 -3.72 16.80 4.39
C ALA A 27 -4.66 16.76 3.18
N LEU A 28 -4.63 15.68 2.41
CA LEU A 28 -5.49 15.49 1.25
C LEU A 28 -6.79 14.74 1.57
N GLY A 29 -6.97 14.31 2.81
CA GLY A 29 -8.15 13.54 3.19
C GLY A 29 -8.14 12.11 2.68
N ILE A 30 -6.99 11.61 2.24
CA ILE A 30 -6.84 10.26 1.73
C ILE A 30 -6.58 9.30 2.89
N LYS A 31 -7.08 8.07 2.77
CA LYS A 31 -6.89 7.04 3.79
C LYS A 31 -5.79 6.09 3.36
N PRO A 32 -4.58 6.21 3.91
CA PRO A 32 -3.50 5.28 3.59
C PRO A 32 -3.66 3.99 4.41
N TYR A 33 -3.46 2.87 3.75
CA TYR A 33 -3.41 1.56 4.38
C TYR A 33 -2.01 1.01 4.20
N PHE A 34 -1.52 0.26 5.16
CA PHE A 34 -0.15 -0.26 5.15
C PHE A 34 -0.15 -1.75 5.37
N LEU A 35 0.74 -2.45 4.67
CA LEU A 35 1.00 -3.86 4.89
C LEU A 35 2.50 -4.02 5.16
N ASP A 36 2.84 -4.56 6.32
CA ASP A 36 4.24 -4.76 6.71
C ASP A 36 4.30 -5.97 7.65
N PRO A 37 5.32 -6.83 7.51
CA PRO A 37 5.42 -7.98 8.42
C PRO A 37 5.83 -7.61 9.85
N ASN A 38 6.35 -6.41 10.05
CA ASN A 38 6.79 -5.96 11.37
C ASN A 38 5.70 -5.12 12.05
N PRO A 39 5.12 -5.61 13.18
CA PRO A 39 4.10 -4.85 13.89
C PRO A 39 4.60 -3.55 14.51
N ASP A 40 5.92 -3.42 14.64
CA ASP A 40 6.55 -2.23 15.22
C ASP A 40 7.21 -1.34 14.17
N CYS A 41 6.80 -1.46 12.91
CA CYS A 41 7.35 -0.61 11.85
C CYS A 41 7.02 0.87 12.09
N SER A 42 7.67 1.75 11.34
CA SER A 42 7.59 3.20 11.57
C SER A 42 6.16 3.74 11.62
N VAL A 43 5.29 3.24 10.75
CA VAL A 43 3.91 3.76 10.69
C VAL A 43 3.04 3.28 11.85
N SER A 44 3.46 2.26 12.58
CA SER A 44 2.64 1.67 13.65
C SER A 44 2.30 2.69 14.73
N ALA A 45 3.14 3.70 14.94
CA ALA A 45 2.92 4.73 15.93
C ALA A 45 1.95 5.82 15.46
N TYR A 46 1.62 5.85 14.17
CA TYR A 46 0.88 6.96 13.58
C TYR A 46 -0.44 6.59 12.96
N THR A 47 -0.70 5.31 12.73
CA THR A 47 -1.95 4.88 12.12
C THR A 47 -2.37 3.52 12.64
N SER A 48 -3.69 3.33 12.73
CA SER A 48 -4.28 2.03 13.04
C SER A 48 -4.54 1.21 11.77
N ARG A 49 -4.29 1.80 10.59
CA ARG A 49 -4.53 1.13 9.31
C ARG A 49 -3.32 0.33 8.85
N LEU A 50 -2.60 -0.24 9.80
CA LEU A 50 -1.50 -1.15 9.51
C LEU A 50 -2.01 -2.58 9.64
N THR A 51 -1.79 -3.37 8.59
CA THR A 51 -2.03 -4.80 8.65
C THR A 51 -0.68 -5.50 8.72
N VAL A 52 -0.51 -6.36 9.70
CA VAL A 52 0.72 -7.15 9.81
C VAL A 52 0.59 -8.36 8.89
N GLY A 53 1.47 -8.45 7.92
CA GLY A 53 1.43 -9.53 6.95
C GLY A 53 2.65 -9.49 6.04
N ASP A 54 2.83 -10.58 5.31
CA ASP A 54 4.00 -10.76 4.46
C ASP A 54 3.72 -10.21 3.05
N PHE A 55 4.35 -9.08 2.70
CA PHE A 55 4.18 -8.49 1.37
C PHE A 55 4.89 -9.29 0.26
N SER A 56 5.61 -10.36 0.59
CA SER A 56 6.14 -11.27 -0.40
C SER A 56 5.20 -12.45 -0.69
N ASP A 57 4.11 -12.56 0.05
CA ASP A 57 3.13 -13.62 -0.13
C ASP A 57 2.05 -13.22 -1.11
N TYR A 58 1.84 -14.00 -2.15
CA TYR A 58 0.86 -13.70 -3.20
C TYR A 58 -0.53 -13.47 -2.64
N ASP A 59 -1.03 -14.41 -1.85
CA ASP A 59 -2.41 -14.34 -1.36
C ASP A 59 -2.63 -13.13 -0.47
N THR A 60 -1.66 -12.82 0.37
CA THR A 60 -1.74 -11.67 1.27
C THR A 60 -1.81 -10.36 0.47
N VAL A 61 -0.90 -10.17 -0.48
CA VAL A 61 -0.86 -8.97 -1.29
C VAL A 61 -2.12 -8.83 -2.14
N TYR A 62 -2.55 -9.92 -2.75
CA TYR A 62 -3.74 -9.91 -3.59
C TYR A 62 -4.98 -9.58 -2.76
N GLU A 63 -5.14 -10.25 -1.62
CA GLU A 63 -6.32 -10.07 -0.79
C GLU A 63 -6.45 -8.63 -0.28
N PHE A 64 -5.35 -8.05 0.18
CA PHE A 64 -5.38 -6.68 0.70
C PHE A 64 -5.39 -5.63 -0.39
N GLY A 65 -4.96 -5.96 -1.60
CA GLY A 65 -4.92 -5.01 -2.70
C GLY A 65 -6.20 -4.92 -3.52
N GLN A 66 -7.02 -5.97 -3.51
CA GLN A 66 -8.15 -6.05 -4.43
C GLN A 66 -9.23 -5.01 -4.20
N ASP A 67 -9.34 -4.47 -3.01
CA ASP A 67 -10.33 -3.44 -2.69
C ASP A 67 -9.72 -2.03 -2.64
N LYS A 68 -8.48 -1.89 -3.08
CA LYS A 68 -7.80 -0.60 -3.09
C LYS A 68 -7.84 0.01 -4.48
N ASP A 69 -7.74 1.32 -4.53
CA ASP A 69 -7.68 2.04 -5.80
C ASP A 69 -6.25 2.12 -6.33
N VAL A 70 -5.29 2.29 -5.42
CA VAL A 70 -3.89 2.46 -5.76
C VAL A 70 -3.03 1.65 -4.79
N ILE A 71 -1.97 1.03 -5.31
CA ILE A 71 -0.97 0.37 -4.49
C ILE A 71 0.37 1.04 -4.76
N THR A 72 1.04 1.48 -3.70
CA THR A 72 2.38 2.06 -3.79
C THR A 72 3.38 1.10 -3.19
N VAL A 73 4.43 0.80 -3.94
CA VAL A 73 5.47 -0.14 -3.52
C VAL A 73 6.74 0.64 -3.23
N GLU A 74 7.24 0.54 -2.00
CA GLU A 74 8.47 1.20 -1.60
C GLU A 74 9.58 0.23 -1.23
N ILE A 75 9.33 -1.07 -1.42
CA ILE A 75 10.28 -2.12 -1.07
C ILE A 75 10.52 -3.02 -2.28
N GLU A 76 11.64 -3.76 -2.25
CA GLU A 76 12.01 -4.62 -3.35
C GLU A 76 11.49 -6.05 -3.22
N HIS A 77 11.17 -6.50 -2.01
CA HIS A 77 10.80 -7.89 -1.73
C HIS A 77 9.29 -8.12 -1.73
N VAL A 78 8.59 -7.54 -2.69
CA VAL A 78 7.16 -7.69 -2.81
C VAL A 78 6.84 -8.78 -3.84
N ASN A 79 5.69 -9.42 -3.68
CA ASN A 79 5.25 -10.42 -4.66
C ASN A 79 4.79 -9.74 -5.94
N VAL A 80 5.61 -9.82 -6.99
CA VAL A 80 5.35 -9.15 -8.26
C VAL A 80 4.14 -9.77 -8.99
N GLU A 81 3.97 -11.07 -8.87
CA GLU A 81 2.85 -11.75 -9.54
C GLU A 81 1.51 -11.26 -9.03
N ALA A 82 1.41 -11.03 -7.71
CA ALA A 82 0.19 -10.47 -7.13
C ALA A 82 -0.06 -9.07 -7.67
N LEU A 83 0.98 -8.25 -7.80
CA LEU A 83 0.85 -6.90 -8.33
C LEU A 83 0.40 -6.92 -9.79
N GLU A 84 0.94 -7.82 -10.59
CA GLU A 84 0.52 -7.97 -11.98
C GLU A 84 -0.95 -8.38 -12.09
N LYS A 85 -1.37 -9.28 -11.22
CA LYS A 85 -2.78 -9.71 -11.19
C LYS A 85 -3.69 -8.53 -10.83
N LEU A 86 -3.30 -7.76 -9.83
CA LEU A 86 -4.08 -6.59 -9.40
C LEU A 86 -4.16 -5.54 -10.50
N GLU A 87 -3.05 -5.28 -11.19
CA GLU A 87 -3.07 -4.35 -12.33
C GLU A 87 -4.03 -4.83 -13.42
N SER A 88 -4.06 -6.13 -13.68
CA SER A 88 -4.95 -6.68 -14.70
C SER A 88 -6.42 -6.53 -14.31
N GLU A 89 -6.70 -6.35 -13.03
CA GLU A 89 -8.05 -6.17 -12.52
C GLU A 89 -8.43 -4.71 -12.32
N GLY A 90 -7.56 -3.78 -12.72
CA GLY A 90 -7.87 -2.36 -12.69
C GLY A 90 -7.28 -1.57 -11.54
N VAL A 91 -6.54 -2.20 -10.63
CA VAL A 91 -5.86 -1.49 -9.53
C VAL A 91 -4.60 -0.83 -10.09
N GLN A 92 -4.40 0.43 -9.76
CA GLN A 92 -3.19 1.15 -10.17
C GLN A 92 -2.03 0.78 -9.24
N VAL A 93 -0.92 0.35 -9.81
CA VAL A 93 0.27 -0.02 -9.03
C VAL A 93 1.41 0.95 -9.38
N HIS A 94 2.01 1.54 -8.37
CA HIS A 94 3.12 2.49 -8.53
C HIS A 94 4.29 2.11 -7.60
N PRO A 95 5.51 1.95 -8.10
CA PRO A 95 5.80 1.92 -9.53
C PRO A 95 5.15 0.70 -10.20
N SER A 96 4.98 0.79 -11.52
CA SER A 96 4.35 -0.28 -12.29
C SER A 96 5.15 -1.58 -12.13
N SER A 97 4.45 -2.71 -12.06
CA SER A 97 5.10 -4.02 -12.04
C SER A 97 5.80 -4.33 -13.37
N GLN A 98 5.48 -3.59 -14.40
CA GLN A 98 6.10 -3.73 -15.73
C GLN A 98 7.23 -2.71 -15.86
N ARG A 99 8.38 -3.10 -15.45
CA ARG A 99 9.55 -2.27 -15.65
C ARG A 99 10.23 -2.59 -16.96
#